data_dfa43931e558e90d9280ba6e3707c08c
#
_entry.id   dfa43931e558e90d9280ba6e3707c08c
#
_cell.length_a   1.000
_cell.length_b   1.000
_cell.length_c   1.000
_cell.angle_alpha   90.00
_cell.angle_beta   90.00
_cell.angle_gamma   90.00
#
_symmetry.space_group_name_H-M   'P 1'
#
loop_
_entity.id
_entity.type
_entity.pdbx_description
1 polymer ?
#
loop_
_entity_poly.entity_id
_entity_poly.type
_entity_poly.pdbx_seq_one_letter_code
_entity_poly.pdbx_strand_id
1 'polypeptide(L)'
;MTSKLKEGVMQGVFTLCACVSILAVALICIFLFANGVPTLFKIGPLKFLLGTTWKPGNDIFGILPMILGSIYVTAGAILVGVPIGLLTAIYMSKFASPRINKVMLPAVQLLAGIPSVVYGFFGMIVLVPAVQAMVKSPFFKNVLHVKSGKGMSLFTAAVLLGIMILPTIITVSKTSLDAVPDSYYEGSLALGATHERSVFYAVLPAAKSGVLSAVILGIGRAIGETMAVVMVAGNQTWMPKGLFQGLRTMTSNIVIEMGYAADLHREALIATGVVLFVFILLINLCFGLVKGGKDYA
;
A
#
# COMPACT_ATOMS: atom_id res chain seq x y z
N MET A 1 12.56 -30.15 -37.20
CA MET A 1 13.55 -29.03 -37.02
C MET A 1 12.92 -27.70 -36.65
N THR A 2 11.68 -27.40 -37.03
CA THR A 2 11.04 -26.09 -36.78
C THR A 2 10.65 -25.79 -35.33
N SER A 3 10.36 -26.82 -34.49
CA SER A 3 9.99 -26.64 -33.06
C SER A 3 11.18 -26.17 -32.20
N LYS A 4 12.32 -26.86 -32.30
CA LYS A 4 13.53 -26.50 -31.55
C LYS A 4 14.09 -25.13 -31.87
N LEU A 5 13.95 -24.68 -33.14
CA LEU A 5 14.38 -23.33 -33.53
C LEU A 5 13.47 -22.27 -32.90
N LYS A 6 12.16 -22.49 -32.89
CA LYS A 6 11.18 -21.60 -32.23
C LYS A 6 11.42 -21.54 -30.72
N GLU A 7 11.67 -22.67 -30.09
CA GLU A 7 11.99 -22.74 -28.64
C GLU A 7 13.27 -21.97 -28.32
N GLY A 8 14.35 -22.13 -29.11
CA GLY A 8 15.60 -21.40 -28.93
C GLY A 8 15.43 -19.89 -29.10
N VAL A 9 14.67 -19.46 -30.11
CA VAL A 9 14.36 -18.03 -30.32
C VAL A 9 13.53 -17.47 -29.15
N MET A 10 12.49 -18.18 -28.70
CA MET A 10 11.66 -17.75 -27.56
C MET A 10 12.47 -17.69 -26.26
N GLN A 11 13.33 -18.67 -26.02
CA GLN A 11 14.23 -18.65 -24.86
C GLN A 11 15.17 -17.42 -24.92
N GLY A 12 15.74 -17.11 -26.09
CA GLY A 12 16.56 -15.92 -26.28
C GLY A 12 15.81 -14.61 -26.00
N VAL A 13 14.56 -14.51 -26.49
CA VAL A 13 13.70 -13.33 -26.24
C VAL A 13 13.39 -13.19 -24.74
N PHE A 14 13.00 -14.28 -24.05
CA PHE A 14 12.73 -14.22 -22.61
C PHE A 14 13.97 -13.86 -21.79
N THR A 15 15.13 -14.41 -22.14
CA THR A 15 16.41 -14.08 -21.49
C THR A 15 16.74 -12.61 -21.70
N LEU A 16 16.60 -12.09 -22.91
CA LEU A 16 16.82 -10.67 -23.22
C LEU A 16 15.88 -9.78 -22.39
N CYS A 17 14.58 -10.08 -22.37
CA CYS A 17 13.61 -9.33 -21.57
C CYS A 17 13.95 -9.35 -20.08
N ALA A 18 14.35 -10.49 -19.53
CA ALA A 18 14.78 -10.61 -18.15
C ALA A 18 16.03 -9.76 -17.87
N CYS A 19 17.06 -9.82 -18.73
CA CYS A 19 18.26 -9.01 -18.60
C CYS A 19 17.96 -7.51 -18.66
N VAL A 20 17.12 -7.07 -19.61
CA VAL A 20 16.70 -5.67 -19.73
C VAL A 20 15.98 -5.20 -18.47
N SER A 21 15.06 -6.02 -17.92
CA SER A 21 14.34 -5.68 -16.69
C SER A 21 15.27 -5.52 -15.49
N ILE A 22 16.21 -6.46 -15.31
CA ILE A 22 17.19 -6.40 -14.22
C ILE A 22 18.09 -5.19 -14.39
N LEU A 23 18.59 -4.93 -15.61
CA LEU A 23 19.44 -3.78 -15.92
C LEU A 23 18.70 -2.46 -15.62
N ALA A 24 17.44 -2.33 -16.03
CA ALA A 24 16.65 -1.13 -15.77
C ALA A 24 16.50 -0.86 -14.27
N VAL A 25 16.18 -1.88 -13.47
CA VAL A 25 16.09 -1.73 -12.01
C VAL A 25 17.45 -1.37 -11.41
N ALA A 26 18.52 -2.02 -11.85
CA ALA A 26 19.87 -1.72 -11.37
C ALA A 26 20.26 -0.26 -11.67
N LEU A 27 19.99 0.23 -12.88
CA LEU A 27 20.26 1.61 -13.26
C LEU A 27 19.47 2.62 -12.43
N ILE A 28 18.18 2.35 -12.15
CA ILE A 28 17.36 3.19 -11.27
C ILE A 28 17.97 3.22 -9.88
N CYS A 29 18.33 2.08 -9.30
CA CYS A 29 18.96 2.02 -7.99
C CYS A 29 20.29 2.78 -7.96
N ILE A 30 21.18 2.54 -8.94
CA ILE A 30 22.47 3.23 -9.02
C ILE A 30 22.25 4.74 -9.10
N PHE A 31 21.38 5.22 -9.98
CA PHE A 31 21.05 6.65 -10.11
C PHE A 31 20.54 7.23 -8.79
N LEU A 32 19.58 6.54 -8.14
CA LEU A 32 18.97 6.99 -6.92
C LEU A 32 19.98 7.12 -5.77
N PHE A 33 20.80 6.09 -5.57
CA PHE A 33 21.80 6.07 -4.51
C PHE A 33 23.00 7.00 -4.81
N ALA A 34 23.48 7.06 -6.04
CA ALA A 34 24.60 7.93 -6.43
C ALA A 34 24.27 9.43 -6.24
N ASN A 35 23.02 9.83 -6.47
CA ASN A 35 22.62 11.24 -6.32
C ASN A 35 22.04 11.54 -4.93
N GLY A 36 21.29 10.61 -4.33
CA GLY A 36 20.58 10.89 -3.09
C GLY A 36 21.42 10.70 -1.82
N VAL A 37 22.35 9.73 -1.78
CA VAL A 37 23.19 9.48 -0.60
C VAL A 37 24.18 10.63 -0.32
N PRO A 38 24.91 11.18 -1.29
CA PRO A 38 25.76 12.35 -1.05
C PRO A 38 24.99 13.53 -0.46
N THR A 39 23.77 13.77 -0.93
CA THR A 39 22.91 14.85 -0.44
C THR A 39 22.47 14.63 0.99
N LEU A 40 22.20 13.39 1.40
CA LEU A 40 21.91 13.05 2.80
C LEU A 40 23.07 13.47 3.71
N PHE A 41 24.32 13.23 3.31
CA PHE A 41 25.48 13.64 4.09
C PHE A 41 25.71 15.15 4.03
N LYS A 42 25.45 15.81 2.89
CA LYS A 42 25.58 17.27 2.71
C LYS A 42 24.62 18.04 3.62
N ILE A 43 23.36 17.60 3.75
CA ILE A 43 22.34 18.22 4.63
C ILE A 43 22.55 17.80 6.09
N GLY A 44 23.09 16.62 6.32
CA GLY A 44 23.20 15.94 7.60
C GLY A 44 22.08 14.93 7.84
N PRO A 45 22.40 13.62 7.96
CA PRO A 45 21.40 12.54 8.02
C PRO A 45 20.36 12.72 9.10
N LEU A 46 20.77 13.12 10.30
CA LEU A 46 19.86 13.35 11.43
C LEU A 46 18.96 14.55 11.22
N LYS A 47 19.48 15.65 10.66
CA LYS A 47 18.68 16.85 10.34
C LYS A 47 17.64 16.54 9.27
N PHE A 48 18.03 15.75 8.27
CA PHE A 48 17.14 15.36 7.18
C PHE A 48 16.04 14.41 7.66
N LEU A 49 16.39 13.32 8.36
CA LEU A 49 15.44 12.30 8.78
C LEU A 49 14.53 12.74 9.94
N LEU A 50 15.09 13.43 10.94
CA LEU A 50 14.38 13.83 12.16
C LEU A 50 13.92 15.28 12.15
N GLY A 51 14.27 16.05 11.12
CA GLY A 51 13.81 17.43 10.98
C GLY A 51 12.29 17.50 10.79
N THR A 52 11.64 18.41 11.51
CA THR A 52 10.19 18.57 11.50
C THR A 52 9.70 19.66 10.55
N THR A 53 10.61 20.35 9.89
CA THR A 53 10.32 21.50 9.04
C THR A 53 10.83 21.27 7.62
N TRP A 54 9.96 21.43 6.65
CA TRP A 54 10.29 21.41 5.23
C TRP A 54 10.03 22.80 4.64
N LYS A 55 11.10 23.55 4.35
CA LYS A 55 11.09 24.89 3.74
C LYS A 55 12.25 25.01 2.75
N PRO A 56 12.09 24.56 1.50
CA PRO A 56 13.14 24.61 0.50
C PRO A 56 13.71 25.99 0.23
N GLY A 57 12.87 27.04 0.27
CA GLY A 57 13.31 28.42 0.08
C GLY A 57 14.30 28.93 1.14
N ASN A 58 14.48 28.23 2.26
CA ASN A 58 15.42 28.55 3.33
C ASN A 58 16.46 27.44 3.51
N ASP A 59 16.61 26.53 2.55
CA ASP A 59 17.47 25.35 2.61
C ASP A 59 17.24 24.44 3.85
N ILE A 60 16.00 24.37 4.32
CA ILE A 60 15.60 23.51 5.44
C ILE A 60 14.84 22.30 4.90
N PHE A 61 15.43 21.11 5.03
CA PHE A 61 14.93 19.85 4.45
C PHE A 61 14.72 18.78 5.54
N GLY A 62 13.68 18.93 6.37
CA GLY A 62 13.29 17.92 7.35
C GLY A 62 12.12 17.08 6.86
N ILE A 63 12.26 15.76 6.73
CA ILE A 63 11.24 14.86 6.14
C ILE A 63 10.45 14.04 7.16
N LEU A 64 10.69 14.22 8.46
CA LEU A 64 9.97 13.47 9.51
C LEU A 64 8.44 13.54 9.38
N PRO A 65 7.82 14.72 9.09
CA PRO A 65 6.38 14.80 8.89
C PRO A 65 5.88 13.91 7.74
N MET A 66 6.67 13.79 6.65
CA MET A 66 6.33 12.97 5.48
C MET A 66 6.51 11.48 5.77
N ILE A 67 7.53 11.10 6.54
CA ILE A 67 7.72 9.72 7.00
C ILE A 67 6.53 9.28 7.85
N LEU A 68 6.17 10.08 8.88
CA LEU A 68 5.02 9.79 9.73
C LEU A 68 3.70 9.84 8.96
N GLY A 69 3.57 10.78 8.00
CA GLY A 69 2.43 10.86 7.10
C GLY A 69 2.24 9.56 6.30
N SER A 70 3.32 9.03 5.72
CA SER A 70 3.29 7.75 4.99
C SER A 70 2.91 6.57 5.89
N ILE A 71 3.47 6.51 7.11
CA ILE A 71 3.17 5.44 8.08
C ILE A 71 1.70 5.50 8.51
N TYR A 72 1.20 6.67 8.88
CA TYR A 72 -0.17 6.81 9.39
C TYR A 72 -1.23 6.54 8.33
N VAL A 73 -1.04 7.03 7.10
CA VAL A 73 -1.99 6.74 6.00
C VAL A 73 -1.99 5.26 5.67
N THR A 74 -0.81 4.63 5.59
CA THR A 74 -0.70 3.20 5.32
C THR A 74 -1.31 2.36 6.45
N ALA A 75 -1.01 2.68 7.71
CA ALA A 75 -1.61 1.99 8.87
C ALA A 75 -3.13 2.11 8.86
N GLY A 76 -3.67 3.30 8.60
CA GLY A 76 -5.11 3.50 8.47
C GLY A 76 -5.73 2.72 7.31
N ALA A 77 -5.05 2.67 6.16
CA ALA A 77 -5.51 1.88 5.01
C ALA A 77 -5.54 0.37 5.32
N ILE A 78 -4.54 -0.13 6.04
CA ILE A 78 -4.46 -1.53 6.48
C ILE A 78 -5.59 -1.86 7.46
N LEU A 79 -5.83 -0.98 8.45
CA LEU A 79 -6.89 -1.17 9.45
C LEU A 79 -8.29 -1.28 8.82
N VAL A 80 -8.53 -0.61 7.70
CA VAL A 80 -9.80 -0.67 6.96
C VAL A 80 -9.77 -1.79 5.93
N GLY A 81 -8.74 -1.83 5.09
CA GLY A 81 -8.69 -2.69 3.91
C GLY A 81 -8.45 -4.16 4.22
N VAL A 82 -7.59 -4.48 5.22
CA VAL A 82 -7.26 -5.89 5.52
C VAL A 82 -8.47 -6.65 6.09
N PRO A 83 -9.18 -6.17 7.12
CA PRO A 83 -10.34 -6.90 7.63
C PRO A 83 -11.42 -7.10 6.57
N ILE A 84 -11.78 -6.05 5.83
CA ILE A 84 -12.81 -6.11 4.79
C ILE A 84 -12.35 -7.05 3.66
N GLY A 85 -11.12 -6.89 3.19
CA GLY A 85 -10.59 -7.71 2.09
C GLY A 85 -10.47 -9.18 2.46
N LEU A 86 -9.98 -9.51 3.66
CA LEU A 86 -9.85 -10.88 4.12
C LEU A 86 -11.21 -11.55 4.34
N LEU A 87 -12.13 -10.88 4.99
CA LEU A 87 -13.49 -11.43 5.18
C LEU A 87 -14.19 -11.66 3.85
N THR A 88 -14.04 -10.73 2.89
CA THR A 88 -14.56 -10.89 1.53
C THR A 88 -13.91 -12.09 0.82
N ALA A 89 -12.59 -12.27 0.95
CA ALA A 89 -11.88 -13.41 0.38
C ALA A 89 -12.36 -14.75 0.95
N ILE A 90 -12.52 -14.83 2.28
CA ILE A 90 -13.06 -16.02 2.96
C ILE A 90 -14.48 -16.33 2.47
N TYR A 91 -15.33 -15.30 2.43
CA TYR A 91 -16.70 -15.44 1.92
C TYR A 91 -16.71 -15.97 0.49
N MET A 92 -15.94 -15.35 -0.41
CA MET A 92 -15.85 -15.75 -1.81
C MET A 92 -15.25 -17.16 -2.01
N SER A 93 -14.33 -17.59 -1.13
CA SER A 93 -13.67 -18.89 -1.26
C SER A 93 -14.54 -20.04 -0.74
N LYS A 94 -15.21 -19.87 0.42
CA LYS A 94 -15.81 -20.99 1.17
C LYS A 94 -17.32 -20.87 1.41
N PHE A 95 -17.92 -19.68 1.26
CA PHE A 95 -19.34 -19.46 1.58
C PHE A 95 -20.18 -19.04 0.36
N ALA A 96 -19.58 -18.36 -0.60
CA ALA A 96 -20.33 -17.83 -1.73
C ALA A 96 -20.72 -18.94 -2.73
N SER A 97 -21.98 -18.91 -3.17
CA SER A 97 -22.41 -19.80 -4.24
C SER A 97 -21.69 -19.50 -5.56
N PRO A 98 -21.58 -20.46 -6.50
CA PRO A 98 -20.95 -20.23 -7.81
C PRO A 98 -21.57 -19.06 -8.58
N ARG A 99 -22.88 -18.81 -8.40
CA ARG A 99 -23.58 -17.68 -9.03
C ARG A 99 -23.10 -16.34 -8.49
N ILE A 100 -22.90 -16.23 -7.18
CA ILE A 100 -22.40 -15.02 -6.51
C ILE A 100 -20.95 -14.77 -6.92
N ASN A 101 -20.10 -15.80 -6.91
CA ASN A 101 -18.71 -15.69 -7.32
C ASN A 101 -18.54 -15.25 -8.78
N LYS A 102 -19.45 -15.67 -9.66
CA LYS A 102 -19.46 -15.26 -11.08
C LYS A 102 -19.66 -13.76 -11.27
N VAL A 103 -20.28 -13.09 -10.30
CA VAL A 103 -20.48 -11.62 -10.32
C VAL A 103 -19.41 -10.91 -9.49
N MET A 104 -19.08 -11.41 -8.30
CA MET A 104 -18.15 -10.74 -7.41
C MET A 104 -16.70 -10.72 -7.94
N LEU A 105 -16.24 -11.81 -8.54
CA LEU A 105 -14.85 -11.88 -9.01
C LEU A 105 -14.56 -10.85 -10.12
N PRO A 106 -15.38 -10.72 -11.19
CA PRO A 106 -15.20 -9.66 -12.17
C PRO A 106 -15.31 -8.24 -11.55
N ALA A 107 -16.23 -8.04 -10.59
CA ALA A 107 -16.37 -6.74 -9.93
C ALA A 107 -15.09 -6.36 -9.17
N VAL A 108 -14.49 -7.28 -8.44
CA VAL A 108 -13.20 -7.07 -7.76
C VAL A 108 -12.07 -6.80 -8.77
N GLN A 109 -12.05 -7.54 -9.89
CA GLN A 109 -11.07 -7.32 -10.96
C GLN A 109 -11.22 -5.97 -11.65
N LEU A 110 -12.45 -5.50 -11.87
CA LEU A 110 -12.72 -4.17 -12.40
C LEU A 110 -12.18 -3.08 -11.46
N LEU A 111 -12.39 -3.21 -10.13
CA LEU A 111 -11.81 -2.29 -9.16
C LEU A 111 -10.27 -2.27 -9.24
N ALA A 112 -9.62 -3.41 -9.48
CA ALA A 112 -8.16 -3.45 -9.66
C ALA A 112 -7.68 -2.70 -10.91
N GLY A 113 -8.51 -2.64 -11.96
CA GLY A 113 -8.21 -1.97 -13.22
C GLY A 113 -8.41 -0.46 -13.23
N ILE A 114 -9.06 0.12 -12.21
CA ILE A 114 -9.29 1.57 -12.15
C ILE A 114 -7.96 2.30 -11.89
N PRO A 115 -7.57 3.30 -12.72
CA PRO A 115 -6.38 4.12 -12.46
C PRO A 115 -6.46 4.87 -11.12
N SER A 116 -5.33 5.01 -10.42
CA SER A 116 -5.29 5.66 -9.09
C SER A 116 -5.77 7.12 -9.11
N VAL A 117 -5.53 7.83 -10.21
CA VAL A 117 -6.02 9.21 -10.42
C VAL A 117 -7.55 9.26 -10.37
N VAL A 118 -8.25 8.27 -10.95
CA VAL A 118 -9.72 8.20 -10.93
C VAL A 118 -10.21 7.97 -9.50
N TYR A 119 -9.55 7.11 -8.73
CA TYR A 119 -9.83 6.95 -7.30
C TYR A 119 -9.62 8.25 -6.53
N GLY A 120 -8.53 8.97 -6.82
CA GLY A 120 -8.24 10.27 -6.20
C GLY A 120 -9.31 11.30 -6.51
N PHE A 121 -9.76 11.36 -7.77
CA PHE A 121 -10.83 12.26 -8.21
C PHE A 121 -12.17 11.92 -7.54
N PHE A 122 -12.53 10.64 -7.50
CA PHE A 122 -13.69 10.16 -6.73
C PHE A 122 -13.57 10.53 -5.25
N GLY A 123 -12.41 10.31 -4.66
CA GLY A 123 -12.13 10.69 -3.27
C GLY A 123 -12.34 12.19 -3.02
N MET A 124 -11.86 13.03 -3.93
CA MET A 124 -11.99 14.48 -3.82
C MET A 124 -13.47 14.93 -3.96
N ILE A 125 -14.24 14.35 -4.88
CA ILE A 125 -15.63 14.78 -5.13
C ILE A 125 -16.61 14.16 -4.15
N VAL A 126 -16.39 12.92 -3.70
CA VAL A 126 -17.35 12.17 -2.87
C VAL A 126 -16.88 12.05 -1.43
N LEU A 127 -15.67 11.51 -1.20
CA LEU A 127 -15.21 11.22 0.16
C LEU A 127 -14.86 12.50 0.94
N VAL A 128 -14.18 13.45 0.33
CA VAL A 128 -13.80 14.71 1.01
C VAL A 128 -15.03 15.48 1.51
N PRO A 129 -16.09 15.74 0.71
CA PRO A 129 -17.31 16.37 1.21
C PRO A 129 -18.04 15.53 2.26
N ALA A 130 -18.09 14.21 2.08
CA ALA A 130 -18.72 13.31 3.06
C ALA A 130 -18.02 13.36 4.42
N VAL A 131 -16.68 13.29 4.45
CA VAL A 131 -15.89 13.42 5.68
C VAL A 131 -16.04 14.83 6.27
N GLN A 132 -16.07 15.87 5.45
CA GLN A 132 -16.30 17.24 5.92
C GLN A 132 -17.66 17.40 6.59
N ALA A 133 -18.72 16.83 6.01
CA ALA A 133 -20.05 16.81 6.59
C ALA A 133 -20.09 16.02 7.92
N MET A 134 -19.43 14.87 7.96
CA MET A 134 -19.29 14.04 9.14
C MET A 134 -18.61 14.80 10.29
N VAL A 135 -17.49 15.47 10.04
CA VAL A 135 -16.73 16.23 11.05
C VAL A 135 -17.50 17.46 11.55
N LYS A 136 -18.35 18.06 10.70
CA LYS A 136 -19.21 19.20 11.09
C LYS A 136 -20.40 18.78 11.94
N SER A 137 -20.74 17.50 12.03
CA SER A 137 -21.90 17.04 12.80
C SER A 137 -21.72 17.31 14.31
N PRO A 138 -22.82 17.53 15.05
CA PRO A 138 -22.77 17.81 16.50
C PRO A 138 -22.06 16.70 17.28
N PHE A 139 -22.20 15.45 16.87
CA PHE A 139 -21.54 14.30 17.50
C PHE A 139 -20.02 14.42 17.49
N PHE A 140 -19.42 14.67 16.32
CA PHE A 140 -17.95 14.79 16.20
C PHE A 140 -17.39 16.02 16.91
N LYS A 141 -18.13 17.13 16.92
CA LYS A 141 -17.72 18.36 17.62
C LYS A 141 -17.78 18.18 19.13
N ASN A 142 -18.84 17.59 19.66
CA ASN A 142 -19.10 17.53 21.10
C ASN A 142 -18.43 16.34 21.78
N VAL A 143 -18.36 15.16 21.11
CA VAL A 143 -17.84 13.92 21.69
C VAL A 143 -16.33 13.76 21.41
N LEU A 144 -15.88 14.01 20.18
CA LEU A 144 -14.50 13.82 19.78
C LEU A 144 -13.66 15.12 19.78
N HIS A 145 -14.25 16.25 20.18
CA HIS A 145 -13.61 17.56 20.29
C HIS A 145 -12.81 17.95 19.02
N VAL A 146 -13.29 17.52 17.84
CA VAL A 146 -12.64 17.82 16.56
C VAL A 146 -12.85 19.31 16.22
N LYS A 147 -11.83 20.13 16.48
CA LYS A 147 -11.91 21.59 16.36
C LYS A 147 -12.11 22.10 14.93
N SER A 148 -11.61 21.43 13.92
CA SER A 148 -11.90 21.70 12.49
C SER A 148 -11.38 20.57 11.59
N GLY A 149 -12.13 20.19 10.56
CA GLY A 149 -11.69 19.27 9.51
C GLY A 149 -12.08 19.82 8.14
N LYS A 150 -11.11 19.97 7.25
CA LYS A 150 -11.37 20.43 5.87
C LYS A 150 -11.85 19.30 4.94
N GLY A 151 -12.04 18.10 5.45
CA GLY A 151 -12.36 16.91 4.65
C GLY A 151 -11.13 16.28 3.97
N MET A 152 -10.21 17.08 3.44
CA MET A 152 -8.88 16.60 3.00
C MET A 152 -8.04 16.31 4.23
N SER A 153 -7.82 15.03 4.52
CA SER A 153 -7.26 14.59 5.80
C SER A 153 -6.63 13.21 5.72
N LEU A 154 -5.89 12.86 6.78
CA LEU A 154 -5.38 11.51 7.00
C LEU A 154 -6.51 10.47 6.90
N PHE A 155 -7.65 10.70 7.55
CA PHE A 155 -8.77 9.79 7.54
C PHE A 155 -9.29 9.52 6.12
N THR A 156 -9.51 10.58 5.33
CA THR A 156 -9.98 10.45 3.95
C THR A 156 -8.97 9.69 3.08
N ALA A 157 -7.68 9.99 3.23
CA ALA A 157 -6.62 9.28 2.51
C ALA A 157 -6.54 7.80 2.92
N ALA A 158 -6.64 7.50 4.22
CA ALA A 158 -6.61 6.14 4.74
C ALA A 158 -7.81 5.30 4.23
N VAL A 159 -9.02 5.85 4.25
CA VAL A 159 -10.21 5.17 3.72
C VAL A 159 -10.10 4.92 2.22
N LEU A 160 -9.68 5.93 1.46
CA LEU A 160 -9.50 5.79 0.00
C LEU A 160 -8.45 4.72 -0.33
N LEU A 161 -7.29 4.76 0.32
CA LEU A 161 -6.27 3.73 0.17
C LEU A 161 -6.77 2.35 0.62
N GLY A 162 -7.51 2.28 1.71
CA GLY A 162 -8.15 1.06 2.18
C GLY A 162 -9.00 0.40 1.09
N ILE A 163 -9.82 1.19 0.39
CA ILE A 163 -10.61 0.73 -0.76
C ILE A 163 -9.71 0.26 -1.91
N MET A 164 -8.65 0.99 -2.21
CA MET A 164 -7.74 0.70 -3.32
C MET A 164 -6.93 -0.59 -3.14
N ILE A 165 -6.65 -1.00 -1.90
CA ILE A 165 -5.92 -2.25 -1.62
C ILE A 165 -6.84 -3.47 -1.57
N LEU A 166 -8.15 -3.30 -1.45
CA LEU A 166 -9.13 -4.41 -1.38
C LEU A 166 -8.95 -5.44 -2.49
N PRO A 167 -8.87 -5.07 -3.78
CA PRO A 167 -8.74 -6.04 -4.86
C PRO A 167 -7.53 -6.96 -4.71
N THR A 168 -6.39 -6.39 -4.31
CA THR A 168 -5.15 -7.14 -4.10
C THR A 168 -5.30 -8.13 -2.95
N ILE A 169 -5.82 -7.68 -1.81
CA ILE A 169 -6.01 -8.52 -0.62
C ILE A 169 -7.03 -9.62 -0.92
N ILE A 170 -8.17 -9.29 -1.53
CA ILE A 170 -9.22 -10.25 -1.86
C ILE A 170 -8.70 -11.32 -2.80
N THR A 171 -8.09 -10.93 -3.91
CA THR A 171 -7.66 -11.87 -4.95
C THR A 171 -6.58 -12.81 -4.44
N VAL A 172 -5.53 -12.28 -3.82
CA VAL A 172 -4.40 -13.10 -3.36
C VAL A 172 -4.81 -13.98 -2.17
N SER A 173 -5.61 -13.44 -1.22
CA SER A 173 -6.11 -14.25 -0.10
C SER A 173 -7.06 -15.35 -0.57
N LYS A 174 -7.98 -15.04 -1.50
CA LYS A 174 -8.89 -16.04 -2.08
C LYS A 174 -8.11 -17.16 -2.77
N THR A 175 -7.15 -16.82 -3.63
CA THR A 175 -6.30 -17.83 -4.30
C THR A 175 -5.55 -18.71 -3.29
N SER A 176 -5.08 -18.11 -2.19
CA SER A 176 -4.39 -18.86 -1.13
C SER A 176 -5.32 -19.79 -0.36
N LEU A 177 -6.56 -19.38 -0.11
CA LEU A 177 -7.59 -20.20 0.53
C LEU A 177 -8.08 -21.33 -0.38
N ASP A 178 -8.18 -21.08 -1.68
CA ASP A 178 -8.57 -22.08 -2.68
C ASP A 178 -7.46 -23.12 -2.92
N ALA A 179 -6.21 -22.75 -2.68
CA ALA A 179 -5.06 -23.66 -2.81
C ALA A 179 -4.89 -24.65 -1.64
N VAL A 180 -5.63 -24.48 -0.53
CA VAL A 180 -5.60 -25.43 0.58
C VAL A 180 -6.28 -26.74 0.15
N PRO A 181 -5.63 -27.90 0.32
CA PRO A 181 -6.24 -29.20 -0.01
C PRO A 181 -7.56 -29.41 0.73
N ASP A 182 -8.58 -29.93 0.04
CA ASP A 182 -9.92 -30.15 0.60
C ASP A 182 -9.90 -31.13 1.78
N SER A 183 -8.90 -32.00 1.89
CA SER A 183 -8.70 -32.92 3.02
C SER A 183 -8.62 -32.20 4.37
N TYR A 184 -8.14 -30.94 4.46
CA TYR A 184 -8.16 -30.14 5.68
C TYR A 184 -9.59 -29.81 6.11
N TYR A 185 -10.41 -29.43 5.16
CA TYR A 185 -11.81 -29.08 5.40
C TYR A 185 -12.64 -30.32 5.73
N GLU A 186 -12.55 -31.36 4.89
CA GLU A 186 -13.30 -32.62 5.05
C GLU A 186 -12.89 -33.35 6.32
N GLY A 187 -11.61 -33.40 6.66
CA GLY A 187 -11.12 -34.00 7.91
C GLY A 187 -11.67 -33.28 9.15
N SER A 188 -11.78 -31.95 9.11
CA SER A 188 -12.39 -31.18 10.20
C SER A 188 -13.88 -31.48 10.35
N LEU A 189 -14.62 -31.60 9.24
CA LEU A 189 -16.03 -32.01 9.25
C LEU A 189 -16.23 -33.43 9.77
N ALA A 190 -15.37 -34.37 9.40
CA ALA A 190 -15.41 -35.76 9.87
C ALA A 190 -15.23 -35.86 11.39
N LEU A 191 -14.52 -34.92 12.02
CA LEU A 191 -14.39 -34.80 13.47
C LEU A 191 -15.57 -34.09 14.14
N GLY A 192 -16.63 -33.76 13.38
CA GLY A 192 -17.87 -33.15 13.91
C GLY A 192 -17.83 -31.62 14.02
N ALA A 193 -16.85 -30.93 13.40
CA ALA A 193 -16.83 -29.48 13.37
C ALA A 193 -17.91 -28.92 12.43
N THR A 194 -18.44 -27.72 12.72
CA THR A 194 -19.34 -27.02 11.80
C THR A 194 -18.57 -26.45 10.59
N HIS A 195 -19.30 -26.08 9.54
CA HIS A 195 -18.72 -25.46 8.34
C HIS A 195 -17.84 -24.25 8.70
N GLU A 196 -18.37 -23.30 9.48
CA GLU A 196 -17.67 -22.09 9.90
C GLU A 196 -16.41 -22.43 10.70
N ARG A 197 -16.52 -23.39 11.65
CA ARG A 197 -15.39 -23.80 12.47
C ARG A 197 -14.28 -24.43 11.62
N SER A 198 -14.64 -25.26 10.65
CA SER A 198 -13.68 -25.87 9.73
C SER A 198 -12.95 -24.84 8.88
N VAL A 199 -13.65 -23.81 8.39
CA VAL A 199 -13.05 -22.71 7.63
C VAL A 199 -12.09 -21.89 8.47
N PHE A 200 -12.50 -21.44 9.67
CA PHE A 200 -11.68 -20.54 10.48
C PHE A 200 -10.54 -21.24 11.23
N TYR A 201 -10.70 -22.50 11.61
CA TYR A 201 -9.70 -23.22 12.44
C TYR A 201 -8.89 -24.27 11.70
N ALA A 202 -9.28 -24.70 10.49
CA ALA A 202 -8.50 -25.62 9.68
C ALA A 202 -8.00 -24.95 8.39
N VAL A 203 -8.89 -24.40 7.56
CA VAL A 203 -8.52 -23.87 6.23
C VAL A 203 -7.75 -22.55 6.33
N LEU A 204 -8.24 -21.59 7.12
CA LEU A 204 -7.59 -20.27 7.24
C LEU A 204 -6.19 -20.35 7.85
N PRO A 205 -5.92 -21.13 8.92
CA PRO A 205 -4.57 -21.35 9.40
C PRO A 205 -3.64 -22.02 8.38
N ALA A 206 -4.14 -22.97 7.59
CA ALA A 206 -3.38 -23.60 6.51
C ALA A 206 -3.01 -22.61 5.38
N ALA A 207 -3.90 -21.64 5.08
CA ALA A 207 -3.66 -20.58 4.09
C ALA A 207 -2.83 -19.40 4.62
N LYS A 208 -2.40 -19.41 5.89
CA LYS A 208 -1.82 -18.26 6.61
C LYS A 208 -0.68 -17.57 5.87
N SER A 209 0.27 -18.34 5.30
CA SER A 209 1.42 -17.80 4.58
C SER A 209 1.02 -16.99 3.35
N GLY A 210 0.02 -17.49 2.61
CA GLY A 210 -0.53 -16.80 1.44
C GLY A 210 -1.36 -15.57 1.81
N VAL A 211 -2.16 -15.65 2.87
CA VAL A 211 -2.91 -14.49 3.41
C VAL A 211 -1.95 -13.40 3.89
N LEU A 212 -0.88 -13.75 4.59
CA LEU A 212 0.16 -12.79 4.97
C LEU A 212 0.82 -12.15 3.73
N SER A 213 1.07 -12.93 2.68
CA SER A 213 1.60 -12.39 1.42
C SER A 213 0.64 -11.40 0.77
N ALA A 214 -0.67 -11.64 0.82
CA ALA A 214 -1.68 -10.69 0.35
C ALA A 214 -1.64 -9.35 1.12
N VAL A 215 -1.49 -9.42 2.43
CA VAL A 215 -1.37 -8.22 3.28
C VAL A 215 -0.09 -7.45 2.95
N ILE A 216 1.05 -8.13 2.80
CA ILE A 216 2.33 -7.50 2.44
C ILE A 216 2.23 -6.78 1.09
N LEU A 217 1.62 -7.42 0.08
CA LEU A 217 1.39 -6.81 -1.22
C LEU A 217 0.49 -5.57 -1.12
N GLY A 218 -0.57 -5.64 -0.30
CA GLY A 218 -1.44 -4.51 0.00
C GLY A 218 -0.70 -3.34 0.66
N ILE A 219 0.19 -3.63 1.63
CA ILE A 219 1.04 -2.63 2.29
C ILE A 219 1.98 -1.96 1.29
N GLY A 220 2.68 -2.75 0.48
CA GLY A 220 3.59 -2.23 -0.55
C GLY A 220 2.87 -1.29 -1.52
N ARG A 221 1.66 -1.65 -1.95
CA ARG A 221 0.81 -0.81 -2.79
C ARG A 221 0.39 0.48 -2.08
N ALA A 222 -0.02 0.42 -0.81
CA ALA A 222 -0.44 1.59 -0.04
C ALA A 222 0.69 2.59 0.19
N ILE A 223 1.90 2.12 0.52
CA ILE A 223 3.07 3.00 0.75
C ILE A 223 3.49 3.70 -0.56
N GLY A 224 3.41 2.99 -1.69
CA GLY A 224 3.79 3.52 -3.00
C GLY A 224 2.74 4.42 -3.64
N GLU A 225 1.50 4.46 -3.10
CA GLU A 225 0.45 5.25 -3.71
C GLU A 225 0.73 6.76 -3.59
N THR A 226 0.62 7.44 -4.71
CA THR A 226 0.99 8.84 -4.82
C THR A 226 -0.19 9.70 -5.25
N MET A 227 -0.73 9.44 -6.45
CA MET A 227 -1.66 10.36 -7.10
C MET A 227 -2.99 10.46 -6.35
N ALA A 228 -3.55 9.36 -5.90
CA ALA A 228 -4.78 9.36 -5.11
C ALA A 228 -4.58 10.10 -3.78
N VAL A 229 -3.44 9.91 -3.10
CA VAL A 229 -3.13 10.57 -1.83
C VAL A 229 -2.95 12.07 -2.02
N VAL A 230 -2.21 12.51 -3.06
CA VAL A 230 -2.04 13.94 -3.38
C VAL A 230 -3.38 14.66 -3.49
N MET A 231 -4.42 14.01 -4.03
CA MET A 231 -5.73 14.64 -4.24
C MET A 231 -6.56 14.78 -2.97
N VAL A 232 -6.37 13.91 -1.96
CA VAL A 232 -7.28 13.84 -0.80
C VAL A 232 -6.62 14.09 0.55
N ALA A 233 -5.29 14.06 0.64
CA ALA A 233 -4.57 14.15 1.91
C ALA A 233 -4.36 15.59 2.42
N GLY A 234 -4.58 16.62 1.58
CA GLY A 234 -4.44 18.03 1.96
C GLY A 234 -3.01 18.58 1.92
N ASN A 235 -2.01 17.76 1.64
CA ASN A 235 -0.60 18.08 1.31
C ASN A 235 0.13 19.04 2.25
N GLN A 236 -0.16 19.01 3.54
CA GLN A 236 0.48 19.86 4.55
C GLN A 236 1.84 19.28 4.96
N THR A 237 2.86 20.16 5.08
CA THR A 237 4.26 19.77 5.36
C THR A 237 4.60 19.74 6.85
N TRP A 238 3.70 20.14 7.73
CA TRP A 238 3.92 20.07 9.18
C TRP A 238 3.52 18.73 9.77
N MET A 239 3.93 18.50 11.03
CA MET A 239 3.64 17.28 11.77
C MET A 239 2.14 16.97 11.81
N PRO A 240 1.72 15.74 11.45
CA PRO A 240 0.32 15.32 11.54
C PRO A 240 -0.08 15.19 13.02
N LYS A 241 -1.05 16.01 13.46
CA LYS A 241 -1.51 16.08 14.86
C LYS A 241 -2.87 15.45 15.09
N GLY A 242 -3.54 14.93 14.05
CA GLY A 242 -4.87 14.35 14.18
C GLY A 242 -5.41 13.69 12.92
N LEU A 243 -6.40 12.83 13.08
CA LEU A 243 -7.01 12.05 11.99
C LEU A 243 -7.68 12.91 10.91
N PHE A 244 -8.26 14.04 11.29
CA PHE A 244 -9.00 14.94 10.40
C PHE A 244 -8.18 16.15 9.94
N GLN A 245 -6.87 16.08 10.10
CA GLN A 245 -5.94 17.08 9.58
C GLN A 245 -5.27 16.58 8.30
N GLY A 246 -4.89 17.54 7.44
CA GLY A 246 -4.12 17.27 6.25
C GLY A 246 -2.70 16.84 6.62
N LEU A 247 -2.10 16.07 5.75
CA LEU A 247 -0.70 15.63 5.84
C LEU A 247 -0.11 15.50 4.44
N ARG A 248 1.19 15.23 4.40
CA ARG A 248 1.91 14.92 3.15
C ARG A 248 2.69 13.63 3.35
N THR A 249 2.65 12.72 2.36
CA THR A 249 3.48 11.51 2.33
C THR A 249 4.82 11.79 1.63
N MET A 250 5.79 10.89 1.78
CA MET A 250 7.09 10.99 1.08
C MET A 250 6.88 10.99 -0.44
N THR A 251 6.04 10.10 -0.96
CA THR A 251 5.70 10.01 -2.39
C THR A 251 5.05 11.29 -2.89
N SER A 252 4.07 11.82 -2.15
CA SER A 252 3.40 13.09 -2.47
C SER A 252 4.37 14.27 -2.48
N ASN A 253 5.32 14.32 -1.53
CA ASN A 253 6.33 15.38 -1.46
C ASN A 253 7.18 15.42 -2.74
N ILE A 254 7.68 14.25 -3.16
CA ILE A 254 8.49 14.14 -4.38
C ILE A 254 7.69 14.61 -5.60
N VAL A 255 6.49 14.10 -5.81
CA VAL A 255 5.71 14.38 -7.03
C VAL A 255 5.23 15.83 -7.10
N ILE A 256 4.81 16.41 -5.97
CA ILE A 256 4.33 17.80 -5.96
C ILE A 256 5.46 18.80 -6.27
N GLU A 257 6.66 18.55 -5.74
CA GLU A 257 7.73 19.55 -5.79
C GLU A 257 8.77 19.29 -6.88
N MET A 258 8.92 18.06 -7.38
CA MET A 258 9.93 17.69 -8.39
C MET A 258 9.84 18.54 -9.67
N GLY A 259 8.65 18.96 -10.06
CA GLY A 259 8.43 19.70 -11.31
C GLY A 259 9.03 21.11 -11.33
N TYR A 260 9.25 21.71 -10.15
CA TYR A 260 9.81 23.08 -10.02
C TYR A 260 11.06 23.13 -9.14
N ALA A 261 11.49 22.00 -8.59
CA ALA A 261 12.69 21.93 -7.76
C ALA A 261 13.97 22.10 -8.58
N ALA A 262 14.88 22.94 -8.09
CA ALA A 262 16.21 23.16 -8.65
C ALA A 262 17.28 22.87 -7.58
N ASP A 263 18.52 22.68 -8.01
CA ASP A 263 19.72 22.55 -7.17
C ASP A 263 19.52 21.62 -5.93
N LEU A 264 19.87 22.13 -4.75
CA LEU A 264 19.79 21.37 -3.49
C LEU A 264 18.38 20.87 -3.18
N HIS A 265 17.35 21.63 -3.56
CA HIS A 265 15.95 21.21 -3.38
C HIS A 265 15.64 19.94 -4.17
N ARG A 266 16.05 19.88 -5.45
CA ARG A 266 15.89 18.69 -6.29
C ARG A 266 16.69 17.51 -5.76
N GLU A 267 17.93 17.74 -5.33
CA GLU A 267 18.77 16.72 -4.70
C GLU A 267 18.10 16.18 -3.42
N ALA A 268 17.49 17.03 -2.57
CA ALA A 268 16.79 16.63 -1.36
C ALA A 268 15.54 15.77 -1.65
N LEU A 269 14.82 16.03 -2.76
CA LEU A 269 13.72 15.17 -3.18
C LEU A 269 14.22 13.80 -3.65
N ILE A 270 15.36 13.72 -4.34
CA ILE A 270 16.00 12.45 -4.71
C ILE A 270 16.44 11.70 -3.44
N ALA A 271 17.02 12.40 -2.46
CA ALA A 271 17.36 11.85 -1.16
C ALA A 271 16.12 11.31 -0.42
N THR A 272 14.97 12.00 -0.51
CA THR A 272 13.68 11.48 0.00
C THR A 272 13.30 10.16 -0.69
N GLY A 273 13.57 10.03 -1.99
CA GLY A 273 13.40 8.79 -2.73
C GLY A 273 14.27 7.64 -2.21
N VAL A 274 15.55 7.91 -1.84
CA VAL A 274 16.41 6.92 -1.19
C VAL A 274 15.82 6.44 0.12
N VAL A 275 15.36 7.38 0.98
CA VAL A 275 14.73 7.05 2.26
C VAL A 275 13.47 6.20 2.06
N LEU A 276 12.63 6.56 1.09
CA LEU A 276 11.44 5.79 0.75
C LEU A 276 11.80 4.37 0.28
N PHE A 277 12.80 4.24 -0.58
CA PHE A 277 13.26 2.93 -1.07
C PHE A 277 13.74 2.04 0.07
N VAL A 278 14.61 2.57 0.95
CA VAL A 278 15.11 1.85 2.12
C VAL A 278 13.96 1.50 3.07
N PHE A 279 13.01 2.41 3.29
CA PHE A 279 11.84 2.19 4.13
C PHE A 279 10.97 1.03 3.63
N ILE A 280 10.67 0.99 2.31
CA ILE A 280 9.90 -0.11 1.70
C ILE A 280 10.68 -1.43 1.80
N LEU A 281 12.00 -1.39 1.57
CA LEU A 281 12.85 -2.57 1.67
C LEU A 281 12.87 -3.15 3.08
N LEU A 282 13.01 -2.29 4.11
CA LEU A 282 12.97 -2.71 5.52
C LEU A 282 11.62 -3.32 5.88
N ILE A 283 10.52 -2.72 5.45
CA ILE A 283 9.17 -3.27 5.69
C ILE A 283 9.05 -4.65 5.06
N ASN A 284 9.44 -4.81 3.80
CA ASN A 284 9.36 -6.10 3.11
C ASN A 284 10.26 -7.15 3.78
N LEU A 285 11.45 -6.77 4.25
CA LEU A 285 12.35 -7.67 4.98
C LEU A 285 11.75 -8.11 6.31
N CYS A 286 11.21 -7.17 7.10
CA CYS A 286 10.55 -7.48 8.37
C CYS A 286 9.39 -8.47 8.19
N PHE A 287 8.55 -8.25 7.18
CA PHE A 287 7.46 -9.18 6.89
C PHE A 287 7.95 -10.52 6.33
N GLY A 288 9.03 -10.53 5.53
CA GLY A 288 9.68 -11.75 5.06
C GLY A 288 10.17 -12.63 6.20
N LEU A 289 10.78 -12.04 7.23
CA LEU A 289 11.23 -12.74 8.44
C LEU A 289 10.05 -13.33 9.25
N VAL A 290 8.94 -12.60 9.34
CA VAL A 290 7.72 -13.10 10.01
C VAL A 290 7.12 -14.31 9.25
N LYS A 291 7.23 -14.33 7.92
CA LYS A 291 6.78 -15.45 7.09
C LYS A 291 7.67 -16.67 7.21
N GLY A 292 9.00 -16.51 7.13
CA GLY A 292 9.97 -17.61 7.14
C GLY A 292 10.16 -18.31 8.49
N GLY A 293 9.76 -17.70 9.61
CA GLY A 293 9.96 -18.24 10.94
C GLY A 293 9.04 -19.40 11.36
N LYS A 294 8.13 -19.88 10.48
CA LYS A 294 7.13 -20.90 10.82
C LYS A 294 7.00 -22.07 9.83
N ASP A 295 7.84 -22.14 8.81
CA ASP A 295 7.84 -23.26 7.88
C ASP A 295 8.69 -24.47 8.36
N TYR A 296 9.21 -24.42 9.61
CA TYR A 296 10.04 -25.45 10.22
C TYR A 296 9.47 -25.99 11.57
N ALA A 297 8.15 -25.99 11.72
CA ALA A 297 7.53 -26.62 12.91
C ALA A 297 6.37 -27.52 12.51
#